data_f03d4fde7b75e2942d8216f150c187a7
#
_entry.id   f03d4fde7b75e2942d8216f150c187a7
#
_cell.length_a   1.000
_cell.length_b   1.000
_cell.length_c   1.000
_cell.angle_alpha   90.00
_cell.angle_beta   90.00
_cell.angle_gamma   90.00
#
_symmetry.space_group_name_H-M   'P 1'
#
loop_
_entity.id
_entity.type
_entity.pdbx_description
1 polymer ?
#
loop_
_entity_poly.entity_id
_entity_poly.type
_entity_poly.pdbx_seq_one_letter_code
_entity_poly.pdbx_strand_id
1 'polypeptide(L)'
;MQEEQLICPSCMASIPRTEHAQLPNNGVDMLFAERIRSSHRVIHYQCGAAFAYYNRERGQILRSLIERGKFGDHPNPNIFYVLAREAANEYVGSALMEDIDLLVPVPLHPRRLRERGFNQAEWICKGLNDVCKIPIDTQHLVRIRNNPHQSRSQFDQREDNVRDLFSIRYPEEWKNKHILLVDDVITSGATMMACM
;
A
#
# COMPACT_ATOMS: atom_id res chain seq x y z
N MET A 1 -11.91 8.17 27.82
CA MET A 1 -12.32 8.72 26.53
C MET A 1 -12.83 7.56 25.71
N GLN A 2 -14.12 7.55 25.35
CA GLN A 2 -14.67 6.58 24.41
C GLN A 2 -13.98 6.86 23.08
N GLU A 3 -13.24 5.87 22.54
CA GLU A 3 -12.79 5.90 21.15
C GLU A 3 -14.07 5.98 20.30
N GLU A 4 -14.33 7.15 19.72
CA GLU A 4 -15.38 7.28 18.72
C GLU A 4 -15.08 6.26 17.61
N GLN A 5 -15.96 5.30 17.44
CA GLN A 5 -15.79 4.19 16.53
C GLN A 5 -15.86 4.72 15.10
N LEU A 6 -14.69 5.05 14.53
CA LEU A 6 -14.55 5.65 13.20
C LEU A 6 -15.21 4.83 12.08
N ILE A 7 -15.21 3.51 12.24
CA ILE A 7 -15.85 2.54 11.35
C ILE A 7 -16.74 1.65 12.21
N CYS A 8 -18.04 1.69 12.00
CA CYS A 8 -18.96 0.86 12.77
C CYS A 8 -18.76 -0.64 12.45
N PRO A 9 -19.10 -1.57 13.38
CA PRO A 9 -18.89 -3.00 13.20
C PRO A 9 -19.56 -3.56 11.94
N SER A 10 -20.76 -3.08 11.60
CA SER A 10 -21.47 -3.53 10.41
C SER A 10 -20.77 -3.10 9.12
N CYS A 11 -20.22 -1.88 9.05
CA CYS A 11 -19.43 -1.43 7.92
C CYS A 11 -18.13 -2.24 7.81
N MET A 12 -17.46 -2.51 8.92
CA MET A 12 -16.23 -3.32 8.94
C MET A 12 -16.50 -4.75 8.46
N ALA A 13 -17.56 -5.37 8.93
CA ALA A 13 -17.98 -6.71 8.52
C ALA A 13 -18.41 -6.79 7.04
N SER A 14 -18.85 -5.66 6.46
CA SER A 14 -19.28 -5.60 5.06
C SER A 14 -18.14 -5.32 4.08
N ILE A 15 -16.91 -5.13 4.55
CA ILE A 15 -15.74 -4.96 3.68
C ILE A 15 -15.42 -6.30 3.02
N PRO A 16 -15.42 -6.39 1.68
CA PRO A 16 -15.16 -7.64 0.97
C PRO A 16 -13.68 -8.03 1.06
N ARG A 17 -13.35 -8.95 1.96
CA ARG A 17 -11.99 -9.47 2.15
C ARG A 17 -11.51 -10.25 0.95
N THR A 18 -10.22 -10.27 0.71
CA THR A 18 -9.59 -11.05 -0.36
C THR A 18 -9.18 -12.44 0.11
N GLU A 19 -9.01 -12.62 1.41
CA GLU A 19 -8.49 -13.84 2.04
C GLU A 19 -7.07 -14.21 1.58
N HIS A 20 -6.32 -13.25 1.03
CA HIS A 20 -4.97 -13.48 0.51
C HIS A 20 -3.98 -13.97 1.58
N ALA A 21 -4.24 -13.69 2.87
CA ALA A 21 -3.45 -14.24 3.97
C ALA A 21 -3.37 -15.78 3.97
N GLN A 22 -4.40 -16.43 3.42
CA GLN A 22 -4.57 -17.89 3.40
C GLN A 22 -4.31 -18.51 2.02
N LEU A 23 -4.14 -17.68 0.99
CA LEU A 23 -4.05 -18.10 -0.41
C LEU A 23 -2.63 -17.87 -0.96
N PRO A 24 -1.79 -18.92 -1.05
CA PRO A 24 -0.56 -18.85 -1.83
C PRO A 24 -0.90 -18.62 -3.31
N ASN A 25 -0.08 -17.84 -4.01
CA ASN A 25 -0.28 -17.49 -5.43
C ASN A 25 -1.62 -16.77 -5.72
N ASN A 26 -1.95 -15.81 -4.88
CA ASN A 26 -3.14 -14.97 -5.05
C ASN A 26 -3.02 -14.03 -6.29
N GLY A 27 -4.11 -13.31 -6.61
CA GLY A 27 -4.15 -12.43 -7.78
C GLY A 27 -3.12 -11.30 -7.77
N VAL A 28 -2.65 -10.84 -6.59
CA VAL A 28 -1.58 -9.85 -6.47
C VAL A 28 -0.23 -10.48 -6.82
N ASP A 29 0.05 -11.69 -6.36
CA ASP A 29 1.26 -12.43 -6.72
C ASP A 29 1.36 -12.67 -8.22
N MET A 30 0.26 -13.10 -8.84
CA MET A 30 0.20 -13.32 -10.29
C MET A 30 0.49 -12.03 -11.07
N LEU A 31 -0.10 -10.91 -10.64
CA LEU A 31 0.11 -9.60 -11.24
C LEU A 31 1.60 -9.20 -11.20
N PHE A 32 2.24 -9.34 -10.04
CA PHE A 32 3.64 -8.96 -9.89
C PHE A 32 4.59 -9.94 -10.58
N ALA A 33 4.34 -11.24 -10.52
CA ALA A 33 5.14 -12.23 -11.22
C ALA A 33 5.16 -12.01 -12.75
N GLU A 34 4.02 -11.62 -13.34
CA GLU A 34 3.93 -11.27 -14.76
C GLU A 34 4.73 -10.00 -15.06
N ARG A 35 4.55 -8.94 -14.25
CA ARG A 35 5.25 -7.67 -14.45
C ARG A 35 6.75 -7.76 -14.25
N ILE A 36 7.21 -8.52 -13.28
CA ILE A 36 8.63 -8.75 -13.04
C ILE A 36 9.25 -9.47 -14.24
N ARG A 37 8.59 -10.51 -14.75
CA ARG A 37 9.04 -11.21 -15.96
C ARG A 37 9.18 -10.29 -17.17
N SER A 38 8.20 -9.43 -17.40
CA SER A 38 8.21 -8.50 -18.55
C SER A 38 9.16 -7.32 -18.38
N SER A 39 9.57 -6.98 -17.15
CA SER A 39 10.42 -5.82 -16.88
C SER A 39 11.90 -6.01 -17.21
N HIS A 40 12.38 -7.24 -17.43
CA HIS A 40 13.79 -7.61 -17.58
C HIS A 40 14.70 -7.14 -16.43
N ARG A 41 14.11 -6.85 -15.26
CA ARG A 41 14.83 -6.44 -14.04
C ARG A 41 15.06 -7.63 -13.12
N VAL A 42 16.17 -7.62 -12.39
CA VAL A 42 16.39 -8.57 -11.29
C VAL A 42 15.73 -8.00 -10.06
N ILE A 43 14.58 -8.56 -9.69
CA ILE A 43 13.81 -8.16 -8.51
C ILE A 43 13.64 -9.39 -7.63
N HIS A 44 14.10 -9.29 -6.38
CA HIS A 44 13.85 -10.30 -5.36
C HIS A 44 12.48 -10.06 -4.75
N TYR A 45 11.48 -10.75 -5.26
CA TYR A 45 10.09 -10.69 -4.84
C TYR A 45 9.70 -12.01 -4.20
N GLN A 46 9.06 -11.97 -3.04
CA GLN A 46 8.61 -13.14 -2.31
C GLN A 46 7.12 -13.35 -2.48
N CYS A 47 6.31 -12.42 -2.02
CA CYS A 47 4.86 -12.49 -2.13
C CYS A 47 4.22 -11.11 -2.03
N GLY A 48 2.92 -11.04 -2.33
CA GLY A 48 2.12 -9.83 -2.18
C GLY A 48 0.67 -10.17 -1.85
N ALA A 49 -0.02 -9.23 -1.22
CA ALA A 49 -1.41 -9.40 -0.86
C ALA A 49 -2.18 -8.07 -0.91
N ALA A 50 -3.49 -8.15 -1.00
CA ALA A 50 -4.40 -7.05 -0.79
C ALA A 50 -5.42 -7.46 0.28
N PHE A 51 -5.71 -6.57 1.22
CA PHE A 51 -6.62 -6.84 2.32
C PHE A 51 -8.07 -7.02 1.87
N ALA A 52 -8.53 -6.17 0.95
CA ALA A 52 -9.91 -6.20 0.50
C ALA A 52 -10.06 -5.70 -0.94
N TYR A 53 -11.15 -6.06 -1.59
CA TYR A 53 -11.46 -5.63 -2.94
C TYR A 53 -11.87 -4.15 -3.00
N TYR A 54 -11.24 -3.41 -3.91
CA TYR A 54 -11.50 -2.00 -4.20
C TYR A 54 -12.13 -1.81 -5.59
N ASN A 55 -13.17 -2.55 -5.92
CA ASN A 55 -13.86 -2.40 -7.20
C ASN A 55 -15.27 -1.81 -7.02
N ARG A 56 -15.88 -1.39 -8.14
CA ARG A 56 -17.20 -0.76 -8.13
C ARG A 56 -18.32 -1.72 -7.72
N GLU A 57 -18.15 -3.00 -7.94
CA GLU A 57 -19.19 -4.00 -7.72
C GLU A 57 -19.21 -4.50 -6.26
N ARG A 58 -18.03 -4.75 -5.69
CA ARG A 58 -17.90 -5.37 -4.36
C ARG A 58 -17.35 -4.43 -3.29
N GLY A 59 -16.59 -3.41 -3.66
CA GLY A 59 -15.80 -2.58 -2.74
C GLY A 59 -16.40 -1.20 -2.45
N GLN A 60 -17.69 -0.97 -2.57
CA GLN A 60 -18.29 0.37 -2.40
C GLN A 60 -18.03 0.96 -1.00
N ILE A 61 -18.17 0.16 0.06
CA ILE A 61 -17.94 0.61 1.45
C ILE A 61 -16.47 0.98 1.64
N LEU A 62 -15.55 0.09 1.26
CA LEU A 62 -14.12 0.35 1.36
C LEU A 62 -13.72 1.59 0.55
N ARG A 63 -14.27 1.74 -0.65
CA ARG A 63 -14.02 2.92 -1.48
C ARG A 63 -14.47 4.20 -0.80
N SER A 64 -15.68 4.22 -0.24
CA SER A 64 -16.19 5.38 0.50
C SER A 64 -15.31 5.71 1.72
N LEU A 65 -14.84 4.70 2.46
CA LEU A 65 -13.93 4.89 3.58
C LEU A 65 -12.59 5.49 3.13
N ILE A 66 -11.99 4.96 2.07
CA ILE A 66 -10.72 5.47 1.52
C ILE A 66 -10.90 6.90 0.98
N GLU A 67 -12.00 7.20 0.30
CA GLU A 67 -12.30 8.55 -0.20
C GLU A 67 -12.48 9.54 0.96
N ARG A 68 -13.22 9.18 2.01
CA ARG A 68 -13.34 9.98 3.25
C ARG A 68 -12.01 10.15 3.98
N GLY A 69 -11.17 9.12 3.97
CA GLY A 69 -9.82 9.20 4.51
C GLY A 69 -8.94 10.19 3.76
N LYS A 70 -9.08 10.27 2.42
CA LYS A 70 -8.20 11.05 1.53
C LYS A 70 -8.66 12.49 1.27
N PHE A 71 -9.97 12.70 1.18
CA PHE A 71 -10.56 13.90 0.59
C PHE A 71 -11.70 14.45 1.45
N GLY A 72 -12.20 15.64 1.08
CA GLY A 72 -13.26 16.37 1.78
C GLY A 72 -12.71 17.49 2.66
N ASP A 73 -13.61 18.19 3.35
CA ASP A 73 -13.24 19.33 4.21
C ASP A 73 -12.43 18.90 5.44
N HIS A 74 -12.61 17.64 5.88
CA HIS A 74 -11.92 17.04 7.03
C HIS A 74 -11.45 15.63 6.70
N PRO A 75 -10.35 15.46 5.94
CA PRO A 75 -9.78 14.14 5.68
C PRO A 75 -9.36 13.47 7.01
N ASN A 76 -9.71 12.20 7.16
CA ASN A 76 -9.40 11.51 8.41
C ASN A 76 -8.46 10.31 8.18
N PRO A 77 -7.14 10.50 8.40
CA PRO A 77 -6.17 9.44 8.19
C PRO A 77 -6.31 8.25 9.17
N ASN A 78 -7.00 8.42 10.31
CA ASN A 78 -7.24 7.33 11.25
C ASN A 78 -8.08 6.19 10.62
N ILE A 79 -8.83 6.45 9.54
CA ILE A 79 -9.52 5.42 8.79
C ILE A 79 -8.51 4.38 8.27
N PHE A 80 -7.37 4.83 7.71
CA PHE A 80 -6.31 3.94 7.23
C PHE A 80 -5.67 3.14 8.36
N TYR A 81 -5.45 3.77 9.51
CA TYR A 81 -4.92 3.10 10.69
C TYR A 81 -5.85 1.99 11.18
N VAL A 82 -7.16 2.26 11.32
CA VAL A 82 -8.15 1.28 11.78
C VAL A 82 -8.27 0.11 10.80
N LEU A 83 -8.34 0.39 9.49
CA LEU A 83 -8.37 -0.65 8.46
C LEU A 83 -7.10 -1.51 8.47
N ALA A 84 -5.95 -0.90 8.71
CA ALA A 84 -4.67 -1.60 8.75
C ALA A 84 -4.51 -2.47 10.00
N ARG A 85 -5.02 -2.04 11.16
CA ARG A 85 -5.06 -2.91 12.36
C ARG A 85 -5.91 -4.15 12.11
N GLU A 86 -7.03 -3.99 11.45
CA GLU A 86 -7.91 -5.12 11.08
C GLU A 86 -7.18 -6.06 10.11
N ALA A 87 -6.51 -5.50 9.09
CA ALA A 87 -5.68 -6.27 8.17
C ALA A 87 -4.54 -7.01 8.91
N ALA A 88 -3.87 -6.35 9.84
CA ALA A 88 -2.78 -6.95 10.61
C ALA A 88 -3.25 -8.16 11.43
N ASN A 89 -4.43 -8.08 12.05
CA ASN A 89 -5.01 -9.20 12.78
C ASN A 89 -5.30 -10.41 11.87
N GLU A 90 -5.64 -10.17 10.60
CA GLU A 90 -5.87 -11.22 9.60
C GLU A 90 -4.56 -11.82 9.08
N TYR A 91 -3.51 -10.97 8.91
CA TYR A 91 -2.25 -11.37 8.30
C TYR A 91 -1.19 -11.85 9.30
N VAL A 92 -1.33 -11.57 10.59
CA VAL A 92 -0.38 -12.02 11.61
C VAL A 92 -0.28 -13.55 11.61
N GLY A 93 0.95 -14.07 11.53
CA GLY A 93 1.21 -15.51 11.41
C GLY A 93 1.06 -16.09 9.99
N SER A 94 0.76 -15.27 8.99
CA SER A 94 0.79 -15.69 7.58
C SER A 94 2.22 -15.58 7.01
N ALA A 95 2.47 -16.31 5.92
CA ALA A 95 3.74 -16.25 5.19
C ALA A 95 4.10 -14.83 4.68
N LEU A 96 3.11 -13.96 4.47
CA LEU A 96 3.35 -12.57 4.08
C LEU A 96 4.07 -11.77 5.17
N MET A 97 3.82 -12.07 6.45
CA MET A 97 4.37 -11.32 7.59
C MET A 97 5.58 -12.00 8.22
N GLU A 98 6.00 -13.15 7.67
CA GLU A 98 7.15 -13.91 8.18
C GLU A 98 8.46 -13.20 7.81
N ASP A 99 9.37 -13.10 8.79
CA ASP A 99 10.71 -12.53 8.64
C ASP A 99 10.78 -11.11 8.05
N ILE A 100 9.71 -10.31 8.17
CA ILE A 100 9.74 -8.91 7.73
C ILE A 100 10.56 -8.07 8.71
N ASP A 101 11.61 -7.41 8.21
CA ASP A 101 12.44 -6.48 8.98
C ASP A 101 11.86 -5.07 9.06
N LEU A 102 11.23 -4.60 7.97
CA LEU A 102 10.79 -3.21 7.83
C LEU A 102 9.45 -3.10 7.09
N LEU A 103 8.59 -2.21 7.58
CA LEU A 103 7.44 -1.68 6.83
C LEU A 103 7.86 -0.40 6.12
N VAL A 104 7.71 -0.36 4.81
CA VAL A 104 8.07 0.81 4.01
C VAL A 104 6.84 1.35 3.28
N PRO A 105 6.30 2.50 3.70
CA PRO A 105 5.17 3.11 3.01
C PRO A 105 5.62 3.68 1.65
N VAL A 106 4.82 3.45 0.61
CA VAL A 106 5.01 4.13 -0.67
C VAL A 106 4.91 5.64 -0.47
N PRO A 107 5.96 6.42 -0.81
CA PRO A 107 5.98 7.85 -0.50
C PRO A 107 5.13 8.67 -1.47
N LEU A 108 4.48 9.70 -0.93
CA LEU A 108 3.87 10.74 -1.73
C LEU A 108 4.94 11.73 -2.21
N HIS A 109 4.70 12.33 -3.39
CA HIS A 109 5.50 13.49 -3.80
C HIS A 109 5.31 14.65 -2.80
N PRO A 110 6.36 15.43 -2.45
CA PRO A 110 6.28 16.51 -1.45
C PRO A 110 5.15 17.51 -1.70
N ARG A 111 4.83 17.81 -2.96
CA ARG A 111 3.68 18.67 -3.29
C ARG A 111 2.36 18.06 -2.82
N ARG A 112 2.13 16.77 -3.10
CA ARG A 112 0.90 16.07 -2.67
C ARG A 112 0.83 15.90 -1.17
N LEU A 113 1.98 15.67 -0.53
CA LEU A 113 2.05 15.59 0.93
C LEU A 113 1.64 16.93 1.57
N ARG A 114 2.10 18.05 1.02
CA ARG A 114 1.67 19.40 1.50
C ARG A 114 0.19 19.67 1.25
N GLU A 115 -0.34 19.27 0.09
CA GLU A 115 -1.77 19.46 -0.25
C GLU A 115 -2.69 18.59 0.62
N ARG A 116 -2.27 17.38 0.96
CA ARG A 116 -3.06 16.40 1.74
C ARG A 116 -2.82 16.48 3.24
N GLY A 117 -1.64 16.93 3.66
CA GLY A 117 -1.22 16.99 5.07
C GLY A 117 -0.66 15.68 5.64
N PHE A 118 -0.84 14.55 4.97
CA PHE A 118 -0.37 13.24 5.42
C PHE A 118 -0.17 12.26 4.25
N ASN A 119 0.60 11.18 4.52
CA ASN A 119 0.71 10.02 3.63
C ASN A 119 -0.15 8.86 4.17
N GLN A 120 -1.12 8.42 3.41
CA GLN A 120 -2.02 7.33 3.82
C GLN A 120 -1.30 6.00 4.04
N ALA A 121 -0.28 5.70 3.21
CA ALA A 121 0.53 4.50 3.39
C ALA A 121 1.28 4.48 4.73
N GLU A 122 1.72 5.64 5.24
CA GLU A 122 2.32 5.74 6.58
C GLU A 122 1.30 5.43 7.69
N TRP A 123 0.04 5.85 7.53
CA TRP A 123 -1.00 5.53 8.49
C TRP A 123 -1.36 4.04 8.47
N ILE A 124 -1.32 3.41 7.29
CA ILE A 124 -1.44 1.95 7.18
C ILE A 124 -0.27 1.28 7.90
N CYS A 125 0.98 1.70 7.66
CA CYS A 125 2.13 1.16 8.36
C CYS A 125 2.01 1.29 9.89
N LYS A 126 1.49 2.42 10.40
CA LYS A 126 1.26 2.60 11.84
C LYS A 126 0.26 1.58 12.39
N GLY A 127 -0.83 1.31 11.67
CA GLY A 127 -1.81 0.31 12.06
C GLY A 127 -1.24 -1.11 12.03
N LEU A 128 -0.44 -1.46 11.03
CA LEU A 128 0.28 -2.74 10.95
C LEU A 128 1.30 -2.87 12.09
N ASN A 129 2.12 -1.84 12.34
CA ASN A 129 3.12 -1.83 13.41
C ASN A 129 2.49 -2.02 14.78
N ASP A 130 1.30 -1.46 15.02
CA ASP A 130 0.62 -1.58 16.31
C ASP A 130 0.31 -3.04 16.69
N VAL A 131 0.06 -3.89 15.71
CA VAL A 131 -0.20 -5.34 15.91
C VAL A 131 1.07 -6.16 15.75
N CYS A 132 1.77 -6.01 14.62
CA CYS A 132 2.89 -6.89 14.24
C CYS A 132 4.23 -6.46 14.86
N LYS A 133 4.34 -5.25 15.40
CA LYS A 133 5.56 -4.67 16.03
C LYS A 133 6.76 -4.57 15.09
N ILE A 134 6.54 -4.55 13.78
CA ILE A 134 7.59 -4.40 12.77
C ILE A 134 7.91 -2.90 12.61
N PRO A 135 9.19 -2.48 12.66
CA PRO A 135 9.57 -1.07 12.55
C PRO A 135 9.19 -0.46 11.18
N ILE A 136 8.91 0.85 11.19
CA ILE A 136 8.51 1.60 9.99
C ILE A 136 9.68 2.46 9.53
N ASP A 137 10.01 2.37 8.23
CA ASP A 137 10.99 3.25 7.59
C ASP A 137 10.29 4.20 6.60
N THR A 138 10.34 5.49 6.89
CA THR A 138 9.77 6.55 6.06
C THR A 138 10.82 7.45 5.39
N GLN A 139 12.12 7.11 5.53
CA GLN A 139 13.21 8.01 5.16
C GLN A 139 13.97 7.56 3.92
N HIS A 140 14.12 6.26 3.71
CA HIS A 140 14.96 5.73 2.66
C HIS A 140 14.30 5.76 1.28
N LEU A 141 13.05 5.32 1.16
CA LEU A 141 12.33 5.38 -0.10
C LEU A 141 11.73 6.79 -0.29
N VAL A 142 12.14 7.48 -1.35
CA VAL A 142 11.68 8.85 -1.63
C VAL A 142 11.11 8.97 -3.04
N ARG A 143 10.06 9.76 -3.19
CA ARG A 143 9.50 10.07 -4.50
C ARG A 143 10.12 11.37 -5.03
N ILE A 144 10.90 11.26 -6.12
CA ILE A 144 11.68 12.37 -6.68
C ILE A 144 10.98 13.13 -7.80
N ARG A 145 9.98 12.52 -8.47
CA ARG A 145 9.22 13.17 -9.53
C ARG A 145 7.73 13.25 -9.23
N ASN A 146 7.13 14.38 -9.59
CA ASN A 146 5.68 14.57 -9.56
C ASN A 146 5.11 14.20 -10.92
N ASN A 147 4.43 13.04 -11.00
CA ASN A 147 3.67 12.70 -12.19
C ASN A 147 2.22 13.17 -11.96
N PRO A 148 1.75 14.26 -12.58
CA PRO A 148 0.34 14.60 -12.53
C PRO A 148 -0.46 13.46 -13.17
N HIS A 149 -1.61 13.12 -12.59
CA HIS A 149 -2.55 12.19 -13.21
C HIS A 149 -2.89 12.70 -14.60
N GLN A 150 -2.25 12.17 -15.64
CA GLN A 150 -2.76 12.30 -16.99
C GLN A 150 -3.99 11.40 -17.12
N SER A 151 -5.15 12.08 -17.23
CA SER A 151 -6.41 11.46 -17.58
C SER A 151 -6.28 10.66 -18.88
N ARG A 152 -6.57 9.37 -18.80
CA ARG A 152 -7.18 8.50 -19.83
C ARG A 152 -6.69 8.56 -21.28
N SER A 153 -5.42 8.73 -21.62
CA SER A 153 -4.99 8.43 -22.98
C SER A 153 -3.59 7.87 -23.03
N GLN A 154 -3.45 6.74 -23.75
CA GLN A 154 -2.24 6.03 -24.15
C GLN A 154 -1.65 5.04 -23.11
N PHE A 155 -2.00 3.77 -23.32
CA PHE A 155 -1.53 2.62 -22.55
C PHE A 155 -0.02 2.35 -22.72
N ASP A 156 0.58 2.69 -23.84
CA ASP A 156 1.97 2.32 -24.19
C ASP A 156 3.06 3.26 -23.64
N GLN A 157 2.72 4.48 -23.22
CA GLN A 157 3.72 5.41 -22.66
C GLN A 157 3.86 5.36 -21.13
N ARG A 158 3.20 4.42 -20.46
CA ARG A 158 3.16 4.38 -18.98
C ARG A 158 4.39 3.74 -18.35
N GLU A 159 5.07 2.84 -19.02
CA GLU A 159 6.23 2.14 -18.44
C GLU A 159 7.48 3.01 -18.36
N ASP A 160 7.76 3.83 -19.36
CA ASP A 160 8.92 4.72 -19.35
C ASP A 160 8.77 5.93 -18.41
N ASN A 161 7.53 6.37 -18.16
CA ASN A 161 7.25 7.49 -17.24
C ASN A 161 7.32 7.12 -15.75
N VAL A 162 7.46 5.84 -15.41
CA VAL A 162 7.42 5.34 -14.02
C VAL A 162 8.82 4.96 -13.52
N ARG A 163 9.79 4.75 -14.41
CA ARG A 163 11.13 4.23 -14.09
C ARG A 163 11.95 5.10 -13.14
N ASP A 164 11.76 6.41 -13.13
CA ASP A 164 12.56 7.33 -12.30
C ASP A 164 11.69 8.14 -11.32
N LEU A 165 10.60 7.56 -10.85
CA LEU A 165 9.72 8.24 -9.89
C LEU A 165 10.23 8.20 -8.47
N PHE A 166 10.94 7.13 -8.12
CA PHE A 166 11.42 6.87 -6.77
C PHE A 166 12.93 6.70 -6.75
N SER A 167 13.51 6.93 -5.59
CA SER A 167 14.93 6.71 -5.32
C SER A 167 15.10 6.17 -3.91
N ILE A 168 16.13 5.35 -3.69
CA ILE A 168 16.50 4.86 -2.37
C ILE A 168 17.69 5.68 -1.88
N ARG A 169 17.54 6.29 -0.70
CA ARG A 169 18.64 6.92 0.05
C ARG A 169 19.34 5.86 0.89
N TYR A 170 20.66 5.91 0.95
CA TYR A 170 21.45 5.01 1.79
C TYR A 170 21.10 3.51 1.60
N PRO A 171 21.20 2.99 0.36
CA PRO A 171 20.75 1.63 0.04
C PRO A 171 21.47 0.55 0.85
N GLU A 172 22.66 0.84 1.36
CA GLU A 172 23.43 -0.10 2.20
C GLU A 172 22.72 -0.44 3.52
N GLU A 173 21.89 0.48 4.05
CA GLU A 173 21.13 0.24 5.29
C GLU A 173 19.97 -0.76 5.09
N TRP A 174 19.57 -0.96 3.84
CA TRP A 174 18.55 -1.95 3.46
C TRP A 174 19.11 -3.29 2.98
N LYS A 175 20.44 -3.40 2.92
CA LYS A 175 21.08 -4.64 2.48
C LYS A 175 20.70 -5.81 3.38
N ASN A 176 20.29 -6.92 2.75
CA ASN A 176 19.82 -8.13 3.41
C ASN A 176 18.58 -7.90 4.31
N LYS A 177 17.83 -6.84 4.10
CA LYS A 177 16.56 -6.60 4.79
C LYS A 177 15.38 -7.16 3.99
N HIS A 178 14.48 -7.82 4.70
CA HIS A 178 13.20 -8.23 4.15
C HIS A 178 12.19 -7.09 4.34
N ILE A 179 11.75 -6.48 3.25
CA ILE A 179 10.97 -5.25 3.26
C ILE A 179 9.54 -5.52 2.79
N LEU A 180 8.56 -5.09 3.58
CA LEU A 180 7.17 -5.02 3.15
C LEU A 180 6.84 -3.61 2.64
N LEU A 181 6.69 -3.47 1.31
CA LEU A 181 6.16 -2.24 0.71
C LEU A 181 4.65 -2.15 0.94
N VAL A 182 4.19 -0.99 1.38
CA VAL A 182 2.79 -0.74 1.75
C VAL A 182 2.22 0.41 0.95
N ASP A 183 1.05 0.20 0.32
CA ASP A 183 0.26 1.24 -0.34
C ASP A 183 -1.23 1.07 -0.02
N ASP A 184 -2.05 2.07 -0.29
CA ASP A 184 -3.48 2.05 0.03
C ASP A 184 -4.34 1.37 -1.04
N VAL A 185 -3.98 1.47 -2.31
CA VAL A 185 -4.74 0.87 -3.43
C VAL A 185 -3.82 0.32 -4.50
N ILE A 186 -3.94 -0.96 -4.78
CA ILE A 186 -3.30 -1.63 -5.91
C ILE A 186 -4.30 -1.72 -7.07
N THR A 187 -3.94 -1.18 -8.23
CA THR A 187 -4.69 -1.33 -9.47
C THR A 187 -3.88 -2.12 -10.50
N SER A 188 -3.05 -1.44 -11.27
CA SER A 188 -2.13 -2.06 -12.22
C SER A 188 -0.81 -2.52 -11.58
N GLY A 189 -0.54 -2.23 -10.33
CA GLY A 189 0.74 -2.51 -9.67
C GLY A 189 1.91 -1.60 -10.10
N ALA A 190 1.68 -0.64 -11.02
CA ALA A 190 2.76 0.17 -11.58
C ALA A 190 3.55 0.97 -10.52
N THR A 191 2.86 1.51 -9.51
CA THR A 191 3.50 2.26 -8.41
C THR A 191 4.43 1.36 -7.60
N MET A 192 3.96 0.17 -7.21
CA MET A 192 4.76 -0.79 -6.46
C MET A 192 5.97 -1.28 -7.27
N MET A 193 5.77 -1.60 -8.57
CA MET A 193 6.88 -1.96 -9.47
C MET A 193 7.93 -0.87 -9.61
N ALA A 194 7.54 0.40 -9.52
CA ALA A 194 8.49 1.52 -9.57
C ALA A 194 9.28 1.70 -8.27
N CYS A 195 8.77 1.18 -7.16
CA CYS A 195 9.45 1.17 -5.86
C CYS A 195 10.41 -0.02 -5.70
N MET A 196 10.20 -1.10 -6.46
CA MET A 196 11.06 -2.29 -6.55
C MET A 196 12.20 -2.04 -7.53
#